data_f68e4af8b03f9262743b8a6e3504772f
#
_entry.id   f68e4af8b03f9262743b8a6e3504772f
#
_cell.length_a   1.000
_cell.length_b   1.000
_cell.length_c   1.000
_cell.angle_alpha   90.00
_cell.angle_beta   90.00
_cell.angle_gamma   90.00
#
_symmetry.space_group_name_H-M   'P 1'
#
loop_
_entity.id
_entity.type
_entity.pdbx_description
1 polymer ?
#
loop_
_entity_poly.entity_id
_entity_poly.type
_entity_poly.pdbx_seq_one_letter_code
_entity_poly.pdbx_strand_id
1 'polypeptide(L)'
;MRSKLIVVIFTTVLIMAGLLIAIVLADSVPNGAGLPHPEFNGMQAGGDGAARLEHIGDLAFTFQCLLLLLIVCLATLGVAEQRRSPELWAYMGGTLLFSLFVWYKMYSGHQAFLETGITNYFMGFPVATAWQV
;
A
#
# COMPACT_ATOMS: atom_id res chain seq x y z
N MET A 1 28.50 -4.27 3.38
CA MET A 1 27.24 -3.52 3.51
C MET A 1 26.41 -3.55 2.24
N ARG A 2 27.00 -3.26 1.08
CA ARG A 2 26.28 -3.30 -0.19
C ARG A 2 25.64 -4.66 -0.48
N SER A 3 26.37 -5.75 -0.23
CA SER A 3 25.86 -7.11 -0.43
C SER A 3 24.66 -7.42 0.45
N LYS A 4 24.66 -6.96 1.70
CA LYS A 4 23.52 -7.15 2.62
C LYS A 4 22.28 -6.39 2.13
N LEU A 5 22.48 -5.16 1.64
CA LEU A 5 21.40 -4.35 1.10
C LEU A 5 20.79 -5.01 -0.15
N ILE A 6 21.64 -5.54 -1.03
CA ILE A 6 21.18 -6.27 -2.23
C ILE A 6 20.37 -7.50 -1.83
N VAL A 7 20.82 -8.26 -0.82
CA VAL A 7 20.07 -9.42 -0.32
C VAL A 7 18.70 -9.01 0.23
N VAL A 8 18.65 -7.93 1.00
CA VAL A 8 17.38 -7.40 1.52
C VAL A 8 16.44 -7.03 0.36
N ILE A 9 16.94 -6.30 -0.62
CA ILE A 9 16.16 -5.90 -1.80
C ILE A 9 15.63 -7.13 -2.54
N PHE A 10 16.51 -8.09 -2.81
CA PHE A 10 16.14 -9.31 -3.53
C PHE A 10 15.10 -10.13 -2.77
N THR A 11 15.29 -10.30 -1.47
CA THR A 11 14.32 -11.02 -0.61
C THR A 11 12.97 -10.30 -0.60
N THR A 12 12.98 -8.98 -0.47
CA THR A 12 11.75 -8.17 -0.48
C THR A 12 11.00 -8.34 -1.80
N VAL A 13 11.70 -8.29 -2.94
CA VAL A 13 11.10 -8.48 -4.26
C VAL A 13 10.50 -9.89 -4.40
N LEU A 14 11.19 -10.92 -3.91
CA LEU A 14 10.66 -12.29 -3.93
C LEU A 14 9.38 -12.43 -3.11
N ILE A 15 9.33 -11.83 -1.91
CA ILE A 15 8.14 -11.84 -1.07
C ILE A 15 7.00 -11.08 -1.76
N MET A 16 7.30 -9.93 -2.37
CA MET A 16 6.29 -9.15 -3.12
C MET A 16 5.75 -9.95 -4.31
N ALA A 17 6.61 -10.67 -5.02
CA ALA A 17 6.18 -11.53 -6.12
C ALA A 17 5.24 -12.64 -5.63
N GLY A 18 5.56 -13.27 -4.50
CA GLY A 18 4.69 -14.27 -3.87
C GLY A 18 3.34 -13.69 -3.45
N LEU A 19 3.32 -12.50 -2.87
CA LEU A 19 2.08 -11.81 -2.51
C LEU A 19 1.26 -11.45 -3.75
N LEU A 20 1.91 -11.01 -4.82
CA LEU A 20 1.22 -10.70 -6.07
C LEU A 20 0.57 -11.95 -6.67
N ILE A 21 1.27 -13.07 -6.66
CA ILE A 21 0.71 -14.36 -7.11
C ILE A 21 -0.49 -14.74 -6.24
N ALA A 22 -0.40 -14.58 -4.91
CA ALA A 22 -1.50 -14.87 -4.01
C ALA A 22 -2.72 -13.99 -4.29
N ILE A 23 -2.53 -12.71 -4.60
CA ILE A 23 -3.61 -11.78 -4.96
C ILE A 23 -4.27 -12.22 -6.28
N VAL A 24 -3.45 -12.56 -7.28
CA VAL A 24 -3.96 -13.00 -8.60
C VAL A 24 -4.73 -14.31 -8.50
N LEU A 25 -4.29 -15.24 -7.65
CA LEU A 25 -4.95 -16.52 -7.44
C LEU A 25 -6.15 -16.45 -6.48
N ALA A 26 -6.35 -15.33 -5.81
CA ALA A 26 -7.49 -15.15 -4.92
C ALA A 26 -8.81 -15.20 -5.73
N ASP A 27 -9.84 -15.78 -5.14
CA ASP A 27 -11.14 -15.89 -5.79
C ASP A 27 -11.72 -14.53 -6.11
N SER A 28 -12.36 -14.40 -7.27
CA SER A 28 -13.01 -13.14 -7.64
C SER A 28 -14.24 -12.89 -6.78
N VAL A 29 -14.42 -11.64 -6.37
CA VAL A 29 -15.61 -11.22 -5.63
C VAL A 29 -16.77 -11.06 -6.61
N PRO A 30 -18.01 -11.51 -6.26
CA PRO A 30 -19.18 -11.26 -7.10
C PRO A 30 -19.33 -9.77 -7.40
N ASN A 31 -19.56 -9.45 -8.67
CA ASN A 31 -19.68 -8.07 -9.15
C ASN A 31 -18.41 -7.21 -8.96
N GLY A 32 -17.25 -7.82 -8.76
CA GLY A 32 -15.99 -7.11 -8.58
C GLY A 32 -15.60 -6.25 -9.78
N ALA A 33 -15.96 -6.65 -10.98
CA ALA A 33 -15.69 -5.90 -12.21
C ALA A 33 -16.72 -4.79 -12.49
N GLY A 34 -17.74 -4.67 -11.66
CA GLY A 34 -18.83 -3.72 -11.85
C GLY A 34 -20.11 -4.38 -12.31
N LEU A 35 -21.16 -3.61 -12.38
CA LEU A 35 -22.49 -4.02 -12.82
C LEU A 35 -22.86 -3.28 -14.11
N PRO A 36 -23.69 -3.85 -15.00
CA PRO A 36 -24.21 -3.12 -16.15
C PRO A 36 -24.95 -1.86 -15.67
N HIS A 37 -24.71 -0.74 -16.34
CA HIS A 37 -25.39 0.49 -16.00
C HIS A 37 -26.88 0.40 -16.39
N PRO A 38 -27.82 0.80 -15.49
CA PRO A 38 -29.25 0.62 -15.77
C PRO A 38 -29.77 1.49 -16.92
N GLU A 39 -29.14 2.64 -17.20
CA GLU A 39 -29.62 3.59 -18.19
C GLU A 39 -28.80 3.62 -19.49
N PHE A 40 -27.50 3.33 -19.40
CA PHE A 40 -26.58 3.45 -20.52
C PHE A 40 -25.98 2.10 -20.92
N ASN A 41 -26.29 1.63 -22.12
CA ASN A 41 -25.71 0.41 -22.66
C ASN A 41 -24.20 0.61 -22.89
N GLY A 42 -23.40 -0.39 -22.54
CA GLY A 42 -21.96 -0.35 -22.73
C GLY A 42 -21.19 0.33 -21.61
N MET A 43 -21.86 0.94 -20.65
CA MET A 43 -21.25 1.46 -19.45
C MET A 43 -21.44 0.50 -18.27
N GLN A 44 -20.54 0.59 -17.30
CA GLN A 44 -20.64 -0.19 -16.06
C GLN A 44 -20.69 0.73 -14.86
N ALA A 45 -21.56 0.43 -13.91
CA ALA A 45 -21.55 1.05 -12.60
C ALA A 45 -20.49 0.39 -11.72
N GLY A 46 -20.03 1.08 -10.70
CA GLY A 46 -19.05 0.53 -9.76
C GLY A 46 -19.56 -0.73 -9.07
N GLY A 47 -18.67 -1.71 -8.87
CA GLY A 47 -18.96 -2.90 -8.09
C GLY A 47 -18.80 -2.67 -6.59
N ASP A 48 -18.85 -3.74 -5.80
CA ASP A 48 -18.67 -3.66 -4.35
C ASP A 48 -17.19 -3.51 -3.99
N GLY A 49 -16.77 -2.26 -3.81
CA GLY A 49 -15.39 -1.93 -3.42
C GLY A 49 -15.04 -2.39 -2.01
N ALA A 50 -16.01 -2.39 -1.10
CA ALA A 50 -15.80 -2.85 0.28
C ALA A 50 -15.51 -4.36 0.31
N ALA A 51 -16.28 -5.17 -0.41
CA ALA A 51 -16.06 -6.60 -0.49
C ALA A 51 -14.69 -6.93 -1.11
N ARG A 52 -14.27 -6.20 -2.14
CA ARG A 52 -12.94 -6.37 -2.75
C ARG A 52 -11.82 -6.05 -1.79
N LEU A 53 -11.95 -4.97 -1.04
CA LEU A 53 -10.95 -4.58 -0.06
C LEU A 53 -10.86 -5.59 1.08
N GLU A 54 -11.99 -6.08 1.57
CA GLU A 54 -12.03 -7.12 2.60
C GLU A 54 -11.33 -8.39 2.12
N HIS A 55 -11.56 -8.77 0.87
CA HIS A 55 -11.02 -9.99 0.29
C HIS A 55 -9.49 -10.00 0.16
N ILE A 56 -8.91 -8.89 -0.31
CA ILE A 56 -7.46 -8.79 -0.56
C ILE A 56 -6.77 -7.73 0.29
N GLY A 57 -7.50 -7.07 1.19
CA GLY A 57 -7.00 -5.90 1.91
C GLY A 57 -5.70 -6.16 2.69
N ASP A 58 -5.62 -7.26 3.41
CA ASP A 58 -4.42 -7.60 4.18
C ASP A 58 -3.23 -7.88 3.28
N LEU A 59 -3.44 -8.59 2.17
CA LEU A 59 -2.39 -8.87 1.19
C LEU A 59 -1.90 -7.57 0.53
N ALA A 60 -2.84 -6.71 0.14
CA ALA A 60 -2.52 -5.42 -0.46
C ALA A 60 -1.81 -4.50 0.53
N PHE A 61 -2.23 -4.47 1.79
CA PHE A 61 -1.59 -3.69 2.85
C PHE A 61 -0.13 -4.14 3.03
N THR A 62 0.11 -5.43 3.15
CA THR A 62 1.45 -6.00 3.30
C THR A 62 2.31 -5.70 2.07
N PHE A 63 1.76 -5.83 0.87
CA PHE A 63 2.46 -5.51 -0.38
C PHE A 63 2.91 -4.06 -0.39
N GLN A 64 2.05 -3.12 0.01
CA GLN A 64 2.39 -1.70 0.06
C GLN A 64 3.47 -1.41 1.10
N CYS A 65 3.43 -2.05 2.26
CA CYS A 65 4.50 -1.92 3.27
C CYS A 65 5.85 -2.36 2.71
N LEU A 66 5.88 -3.49 2.01
CA LEU A 66 7.09 -4.00 1.37
C LEU A 66 7.56 -3.08 0.23
N LEU A 67 6.64 -2.48 -0.51
CA LEU A 67 6.96 -1.52 -1.55
C LEU A 67 7.66 -0.28 -0.97
N LEU A 68 7.17 0.25 0.14
CA LEU A 68 7.81 1.37 0.83
C LEU A 68 9.22 1.01 1.30
N LEU A 69 9.39 -0.19 1.86
CA LEU A 69 10.71 -0.69 2.24
C LEU A 69 11.63 -0.79 1.02
N LEU A 70 11.13 -1.32 -0.08
CA LEU A 70 11.88 -1.46 -1.33
C LEU A 70 12.34 -0.10 -1.86
N ILE A 71 11.46 0.90 -1.87
CA ILE A 71 11.78 2.26 -2.33
C ILE A 71 12.93 2.84 -1.50
N VAL A 72 12.86 2.74 -0.18
CA VAL A 72 13.91 3.25 0.72
C VAL A 72 15.23 2.50 0.50
N CYS A 73 15.19 1.17 0.34
CA CYS A 73 16.38 0.38 0.08
C CYS A 73 17.03 0.74 -1.26
N LEU A 74 16.23 0.92 -2.32
CA LEU A 74 16.75 1.31 -3.63
C LEU A 74 17.33 2.72 -3.61
N ALA A 75 16.70 3.64 -2.92
CA ALA A 75 17.22 5.00 -2.75
C ALA A 75 18.57 4.98 -2.02
N THR A 76 18.69 4.17 -0.97
CA THR A 76 19.94 4.01 -0.22
C THR A 76 21.04 3.36 -1.08
N LEU A 77 20.66 2.36 -1.90
CA LEU A 77 21.61 1.72 -2.82
C LEU A 77 22.17 2.70 -3.86
N GLY A 78 21.36 3.70 -4.26
CA GLY A 78 21.79 4.74 -5.18
C GLY A 78 22.88 5.67 -4.63
N VAL A 79 23.06 5.71 -3.31
CA VAL A 79 24.13 6.50 -2.68
C VAL A 79 25.42 5.67 -2.67
N ALA A 80 26.53 6.28 -3.10
CA ALA A 80 27.83 5.60 -3.09
C ALA A 80 28.19 5.13 -1.68
N GLU A 81 28.78 3.94 -1.58
CA GLU A 81 29.06 3.31 -0.28
C GLU A 81 29.95 4.19 0.60
N GLN A 82 30.91 4.91 0.00
CA GLN A 82 31.79 5.82 0.71
C GLN A 82 31.07 7.05 1.30
N ARG A 83 29.90 7.38 0.76
CA ARG A 83 29.10 8.53 1.19
C ARG A 83 28.00 8.17 2.18
N ARG A 84 27.85 6.88 2.47
CA ARG A 84 26.88 6.43 3.46
C ARG A 84 27.37 6.71 4.85
N SER A 85 26.60 7.49 5.58
CA SER A 85 26.90 7.88 6.97
C SER A 85 25.80 7.38 7.90
N PRO A 86 26.05 7.31 9.22
CA PRO A 86 24.98 7.00 10.17
C PRO A 86 23.80 7.97 10.07
N GLU A 87 24.06 9.24 9.74
CA GLU A 87 23.00 10.23 9.52
C GLU A 87 22.09 9.86 8.35
N LEU A 88 22.68 9.41 7.23
CA LEU A 88 21.90 8.93 6.08
C LEU A 88 20.99 7.78 6.47
N TRP A 89 21.50 6.80 7.20
CA TRP A 89 20.71 5.67 7.68
C TRP A 89 19.59 6.13 8.62
N ALA A 90 19.85 7.10 9.49
CA ALA A 90 18.84 7.66 10.38
C ALA A 90 17.73 8.36 9.58
N TYR A 91 18.08 9.17 8.59
CA TYR A 91 17.09 9.84 7.73
C TYR A 91 16.28 8.85 6.91
N MET A 92 16.92 7.85 6.32
CA MET A 92 16.23 6.82 5.53
C MET A 92 15.30 5.97 6.39
N GLY A 93 15.76 5.56 7.58
CA GLY A 93 14.93 4.85 8.54
C GLY A 93 13.75 5.68 9.04
N GLY A 94 13.99 6.95 9.33
CA GLY A 94 12.94 7.89 9.74
C GLY A 94 11.89 8.08 8.64
N THR A 95 12.33 8.24 7.40
CA THR A 95 11.44 8.35 6.24
C THR A 95 10.59 7.09 6.08
N LEU A 96 11.20 5.92 6.21
CA LEU A 96 10.48 4.64 6.12
C LEU A 96 9.43 4.53 7.22
N LEU A 97 9.80 4.80 8.48
CA LEU A 97 8.87 4.73 9.61
C LEU A 97 7.73 5.72 9.44
N PHE A 98 8.01 6.94 9.02
CA PHE A 98 6.99 7.95 8.78
C PHE A 98 6.05 7.53 7.64
N SER A 99 6.58 7.00 6.55
CA SER A 99 5.78 6.52 5.42
C SER A 99 4.89 5.36 5.82
N LEU A 100 5.41 4.42 6.61
CA LEU A 100 4.62 3.29 7.13
C LEU A 100 3.51 3.78 8.08
N PHE A 101 3.82 4.77 8.91
CA PHE A 101 2.82 5.37 9.80
C PHE A 101 1.69 6.03 9.01
N VAL A 102 2.02 6.83 7.99
CA VAL A 102 1.02 7.47 7.12
C VAL A 102 0.18 6.42 6.42
N TRP A 103 0.80 5.40 5.86
CA TRP A 103 0.09 4.30 5.18
C TRP A 103 -0.86 3.57 6.15
N TYR A 104 -0.40 3.28 7.35
CA TYR A 104 -1.23 2.67 8.39
C TYR A 104 -2.44 3.54 8.73
N LYS A 105 -2.25 4.85 8.87
CA LYS A 105 -3.34 5.78 9.15
C LYS A 105 -4.36 5.84 8.01
N MET A 106 -3.90 5.83 6.77
CA MET A 106 -4.78 5.78 5.62
C MET A 106 -5.61 4.50 5.60
N TYR A 107 -4.96 3.37 5.80
CA TYR A 107 -5.61 2.06 5.80
C TYR A 107 -6.59 1.93 6.97
N SER A 108 -6.18 2.27 8.19
CA SER A 108 -7.05 2.18 9.37
C SER A 108 -8.23 3.14 9.30
N GLY A 109 -8.04 4.34 8.76
CA GLY A 109 -9.12 5.29 8.54
C GLY A 109 -10.18 4.76 7.57
N HIS A 110 -9.72 4.11 6.50
CA HIS A 110 -10.62 3.47 5.55
C HIS A 110 -11.36 2.27 6.16
N GLN A 111 -10.67 1.44 6.93
CA GLN A 111 -11.27 0.31 7.65
C GLN A 111 -12.33 0.79 8.65
N ALA A 112 -12.04 1.84 9.40
CA ALA A 112 -13.00 2.43 10.31
C ALA A 112 -14.26 2.94 9.58
N PHE A 113 -14.09 3.54 8.40
CA PHE A 113 -15.22 3.94 7.55
C PHE A 113 -16.05 2.74 7.12
N LEU A 114 -15.43 1.63 6.71
CA LEU A 114 -16.14 0.42 6.30
C LEU A 114 -16.93 -0.20 7.44
N GLU A 115 -16.42 -0.15 8.67
CA GLU A 115 -17.08 -0.72 9.84
C GLU A 115 -18.25 0.15 10.32
N THR A 116 -18.05 1.46 10.37
CA THR A 116 -19.03 2.40 10.97
C THR A 116 -19.96 3.04 9.95
N GLY A 117 -19.55 3.10 8.67
CA GLY A 117 -20.27 3.83 7.64
C GLY A 117 -20.24 5.34 7.80
N ILE A 118 -19.52 5.85 8.80
CA ILE A 118 -19.42 7.28 9.10
C ILE A 118 -18.08 7.81 8.59
N THR A 119 -18.12 8.88 7.80
CA THR A 119 -16.93 9.56 7.35
C THR A 119 -16.51 10.62 8.36
N ASN A 120 -15.33 10.45 8.95
CA ASN A 120 -14.72 11.46 9.77
C ASN A 120 -13.90 12.41 8.90
N TYR A 121 -13.93 13.69 9.22
CA TYR A 121 -13.22 14.72 8.47
C TYR A 121 -12.10 15.31 9.31
N PHE A 122 -10.97 15.56 8.66
CA PHE A 122 -9.84 16.28 9.23
C PHE A 122 -9.40 17.34 8.23
N MET A 123 -9.38 18.61 8.65
CA MET A 123 -9.02 19.76 7.79
C MET A 123 -9.84 19.82 6.49
N GLY A 124 -11.13 19.43 6.55
CA GLY A 124 -12.03 19.46 5.40
C GLY A 124 -11.97 18.25 4.48
N PHE A 125 -11.11 17.29 4.77
CA PHE A 125 -10.96 16.04 3.99
C PHE A 125 -11.36 14.83 4.84
N PRO A 126 -11.84 13.74 4.20
CA PRO A 126 -11.96 12.47 4.93
C PRO A 126 -10.61 12.09 5.54
N VAL A 127 -10.62 11.47 6.73
CA VAL A 127 -9.38 11.18 7.48
C VAL A 127 -8.37 10.42 6.64
N ALA A 128 -8.80 9.38 5.92
CA ALA A 128 -7.91 8.60 5.07
C ALA A 128 -7.26 9.46 3.97
N THR A 129 -8.03 10.37 3.35
CA THR A 129 -7.52 11.29 2.32
C THR A 129 -6.62 12.36 2.93
N ALA A 130 -6.94 12.86 4.13
CA ALA A 130 -6.15 13.89 4.81
C ALA A 130 -4.70 13.42 5.07
N TRP A 131 -4.49 12.15 5.35
CA TRP A 131 -3.16 11.60 5.57
C TRP A 131 -2.32 11.44 4.29
N GLN A 132 -2.92 11.62 3.12
CA GLN A 132 -2.20 11.64 1.83
C GLN A 132 -1.59 13.02 1.51
N VAL A 133 -2.08 14.07 2.16
CA VAL A 133 -1.70 15.48 1.86
C VAL A 133 -0.51 15.98 2.74
#